data_e969956c26b125a2a9cf7c7ee7b5d961
#
_entry.id   e969956c26b125a2a9cf7c7ee7b5d961
#
_cell.length_a   1.000
_cell.length_b   1.000
_cell.length_c   1.000
_cell.angle_alpha   90.00
_cell.angle_beta   90.00
_cell.angle_gamma   90.00
#
_symmetry.space_group_name_H-M   'P 1'
#
loop_
_entity.id
_entity.type
_entity.pdbx_description
1 polymer ?
#
loop_
_entity_poly.entity_id
_entity_poly.type
_entity_poly.pdbx_seq_one_letter_code
_entity_poly.pdbx_strand_id
1 'polypeptide(L)'
;VYKRQPSRQKALDGFLGAAYAMHHVAALQMMSETSDLGRAVGDGDGRWFATQGSNGRGQMRDVSGDELAPDYQGAFRPAVFLYDNHPGGIGLSEPLYGRQADVVRGALELVEHCDCRYGCPSCVGPVLASDEERGYSPRELALTVLGLFASGPVSDWPQA
;
A
#
# COMPACT_ATOMS: atom_id res chain seq x y z
N VAL A 1 23.97 -10.88 16.38
CA VAL A 1 23.26 -9.59 16.18
C VAL A 1 21.91 -9.88 15.55
N TYR A 2 20.86 -10.00 16.37
CA TYR A 2 19.49 -10.05 15.86
C TYR A 2 19.20 -8.68 15.23
N LYS A 3 19.27 -8.56 13.91
CA LYS A 3 18.60 -7.48 13.20
C LYS A 3 17.11 -7.65 13.50
N ARG A 4 16.55 -6.78 14.34
CA ARG A 4 15.12 -6.67 14.53
C ARG A 4 14.51 -6.46 13.13
N GLN A 5 13.90 -7.48 12.60
CA GLN A 5 13.02 -7.30 11.44
C GLN A 5 11.97 -6.27 11.85
N PRO A 6 11.67 -5.27 11.00
CA PRO A 6 10.56 -4.38 11.27
C PRO A 6 9.34 -5.26 11.54
N SER A 7 8.62 -4.97 12.62
CA SER A 7 7.45 -5.77 12.95
C SER A 7 6.54 -5.81 11.72
N ARG A 8 5.89 -6.94 11.44
CA ARG A 8 4.92 -7.08 10.34
C ARG A 8 3.90 -5.95 10.34
N GLN A 9 3.54 -5.47 11.53
CA GLN A 9 2.66 -4.33 11.72
C GLN A 9 3.18 -3.06 11.02
N LYS A 10 4.44 -2.71 11.23
CA LYS A 10 5.05 -1.54 10.57
C LYS A 10 5.08 -1.70 9.05
N ALA A 11 5.42 -2.90 8.59
CA ALA A 11 5.40 -3.17 7.16
C ALA A 11 3.99 -3.01 6.58
N LEU A 12 2.96 -3.58 7.21
CA LEU A 12 1.57 -3.44 6.76
C LEU A 12 1.13 -1.98 6.71
N ASP A 13 1.42 -1.19 7.74
CA ASP A 13 1.07 0.22 7.78
C ASP A 13 1.78 1.00 6.65
N GLY A 14 3.04 0.68 6.37
CA GLY A 14 3.78 1.24 5.24
C GLY A 14 3.18 0.88 3.88
N PHE A 15 2.80 -0.38 3.68
CA PHE A 15 2.15 -0.84 2.44
C PHE A 15 0.77 -0.23 2.26
N LEU A 16 -0.04 -0.09 3.32
CA LEU A 16 -1.35 0.56 3.27
C LEU A 16 -1.22 2.04 2.90
N GLY A 17 -0.27 2.76 3.49
CA GLY A 17 0.01 4.15 3.15
C GLY A 17 0.52 4.32 1.71
N ALA A 18 1.43 3.47 1.27
CA ALA A 18 1.92 3.45 -0.11
C ALA A 18 0.79 3.16 -1.11
N ALA A 19 -0.03 2.15 -0.84
CA ALA A 19 -1.19 1.81 -1.67
C ALA A 19 -2.20 2.95 -1.76
N TYR A 20 -2.40 3.69 -0.67
CA TYR A 20 -3.26 4.88 -0.66
C TYR A 20 -2.73 5.97 -1.60
N ALA A 21 -1.45 6.33 -1.48
CA ALA A 21 -0.81 7.33 -2.34
C ALA A 21 -0.84 6.91 -3.81
N MET A 22 -0.46 5.64 -4.09
CA MET A 22 -0.47 5.09 -5.45
C MET A 22 -1.87 5.11 -6.07
N HIS A 23 -2.91 4.81 -5.31
CA HIS A 23 -4.30 4.83 -5.77
C HIS A 23 -4.74 6.23 -6.21
N HIS A 24 -4.42 7.28 -5.43
CA HIS A 24 -4.76 8.66 -5.77
C HIS A 24 -4.02 9.13 -7.01
N VAL A 25 -2.73 8.82 -7.11
CA VAL A 25 -1.92 9.17 -8.29
C VAL A 25 -2.39 8.41 -9.52
N ALA A 26 -2.73 7.13 -9.38
CA ALA A 26 -3.28 6.32 -10.47
C ALA A 26 -4.59 6.92 -11.01
N ALA A 27 -5.53 7.26 -10.14
CA ALA A 27 -6.78 7.90 -10.54
C ALA A 27 -6.53 9.21 -11.30
N LEU A 28 -5.61 10.04 -10.81
CA LEU A 28 -5.23 11.30 -11.48
C LEU A 28 -4.61 11.05 -12.86
N GLN A 29 -3.68 10.09 -12.98
CA GLN A 29 -3.03 9.79 -14.25
C GLN A 29 -3.97 9.16 -15.28
N MET A 30 -4.98 8.45 -14.82
CA MET A 30 -6.01 7.85 -15.66
C MET A 30 -7.19 8.81 -15.95
N MET A 31 -7.17 10.02 -15.35
CA MET A 31 -8.28 11.00 -15.42
C MET A 31 -9.63 10.35 -15.05
N SER A 32 -9.59 9.47 -14.04
CA SER A 32 -10.74 8.76 -13.50
C SER A 32 -11.06 9.22 -12.08
N GLU A 33 -12.24 8.88 -11.60
CA GLU A 33 -12.56 9.07 -10.19
C GLU A 33 -11.86 8.02 -9.32
N THR A 34 -11.56 8.35 -8.07
CA THR A 34 -10.96 7.39 -7.14
C THR A 34 -11.87 6.19 -6.87
N SER A 35 -13.17 6.33 -7.06
CA SER A 35 -14.16 5.25 -6.96
C SER A 35 -14.09 4.24 -8.12
N ASP A 36 -13.52 4.61 -9.26
CA ASP A 36 -13.40 3.74 -10.44
C ASP A 36 -12.28 2.71 -10.28
N LEU A 37 -11.31 3.02 -9.42
CA LEU A 37 -10.20 2.15 -9.08
C LEU A 37 -10.35 1.59 -7.66
N GLY A 38 -10.09 0.30 -7.51
CA GLY A 38 -9.89 -0.33 -6.23
C GLY A 38 -8.42 -0.47 -5.88
N ARG A 39 -8.14 -0.57 -4.59
CA ARG A 39 -6.81 -0.91 -4.08
C ARG A 39 -6.92 -1.98 -3.01
N ALA A 40 -5.93 -2.85 -2.96
CA ALA A 40 -5.76 -3.82 -1.89
C ALA A 40 -4.28 -4.00 -1.56
N VAL A 41 -4.00 -4.37 -0.33
CA VAL A 41 -2.70 -4.87 0.11
C VAL A 41 -2.91 -6.31 0.54
N GLY A 42 -2.08 -7.20 0.05
CA GLY A 42 -2.23 -8.61 0.37
C GLY A 42 -0.95 -9.40 0.11
N ASP A 43 -1.05 -10.70 0.26
CA ASP A 43 0.03 -11.63 -0.07
C ASP A 43 0.11 -11.83 -1.58
N GLY A 44 1.31 -11.80 -2.13
CA GLY A 44 1.54 -12.07 -3.55
C GLY A 44 1.04 -13.44 -4.02
N ASP A 45 0.95 -14.42 -3.10
CA ASP A 45 0.39 -15.75 -3.36
C ASP A 45 -1.11 -15.87 -2.97
N GLY A 46 -1.74 -14.77 -2.57
CA GLY A 46 -3.18 -14.73 -2.29
C GLY A 46 -3.63 -15.40 -0.99
N ARG A 47 -2.74 -15.62 -0.02
CA ARG A 47 -3.08 -16.33 1.23
C ARG A 47 -3.69 -15.44 2.30
N TRP A 48 -3.39 -14.16 2.28
CA TRP A 48 -3.92 -13.16 3.20
C TRP A 48 -4.06 -11.80 2.51
N PHE A 49 -4.86 -10.94 3.11
CA PHE A 49 -4.97 -9.53 2.73
C PHE A 49 -4.93 -8.66 3.98
N ALA A 50 -4.64 -7.39 3.80
CA ALA A 50 -4.59 -6.41 4.86
C ALA A 50 -5.75 -5.44 4.77
N THR A 51 -6.38 -5.17 5.91
CA THR A 51 -7.39 -4.13 6.08
C THR A 51 -6.92 -3.15 7.14
N GLN A 52 -7.50 -1.96 7.15
CA GLN A 52 -7.27 -1.01 8.23
C GLN A 52 -8.22 -1.34 9.39
N GLY A 53 -7.65 -1.66 10.55
CA GLY A 53 -8.41 -1.93 11.76
C GLY A 53 -9.02 -0.66 12.36
N SER A 54 -9.90 -0.84 13.36
CA SER A 54 -10.57 0.26 14.06
C SER A 54 -9.62 1.24 14.76
N ASN A 55 -8.41 0.78 15.10
CA ASN A 55 -7.34 1.60 15.67
C ASN A 55 -6.44 2.27 14.60
N GLY A 56 -6.83 2.20 13.33
CA GLY A 56 -6.09 2.75 12.21
C GLY A 56 -4.82 1.98 11.82
N ARG A 57 -4.55 0.84 12.43
CA ARG A 57 -3.42 -0.05 12.09
C ARG A 57 -3.83 -1.10 11.08
N GLY A 58 -2.88 -1.55 10.27
CA GLY A 58 -3.10 -2.66 9.36
C GLY A 58 -3.36 -3.97 10.12
N GLN A 59 -4.34 -4.72 9.67
CA GLN A 59 -4.67 -6.06 10.16
C GLN A 59 -4.59 -7.05 9.02
N MET A 60 -3.94 -8.18 9.25
CA MET A 60 -3.93 -9.29 8.30
C MET A 60 -5.17 -10.15 8.50
N ARG A 61 -5.81 -10.52 7.39
CA ARG A 61 -6.94 -11.45 7.34
C ARG A 61 -6.66 -12.56 6.35
N ASP A 62 -7.16 -13.74 6.62
CA ASP A 62 -7.14 -14.83 5.65
C ASP A 62 -8.18 -14.62 4.53
N VAL A 63 -8.23 -15.53 3.58
CA VAL A 63 -9.17 -15.48 2.45
C VAL A 63 -10.63 -15.63 2.86
N SER A 64 -10.91 -16.13 4.06
CA SER A 64 -12.27 -16.21 4.65
C SER A 64 -12.66 -14.92 5.36
N GLY A 65 -11.71 -14.00 5.54
CA GLY A 65 -11.92 -12.73 6.23
C GLY A 65 -11.64 -12.77 7.74
N ASP A 66 -11.19 -13.91 8.26
CA ASP A 66 -10.82 -14.06 9.66
C ASP A 66 -9.47 -13.39 9.95
N GLU A 67 -9.38 -12.71 11.11
CA GLU A 67 -8.14 -12.05 11.52
C GLU A 67 -7.06 -13.10 11.83
N LEU A 68 -5.92 -12.92 11.20
CA LEU A 68 -4.76 -13.77 11.46
C LEU A 68 -4.10 -13.38 12.78
N ALA A 69 -3.74 -14.40 13.56
CA ALA A 69 -3.08 -14.21 14.84
C ALA A 69 -1.78 -13.40 14.69
N PRO A 70 -1.40 -12.58 15.70
CA PRO A 70 -0.17 -11.78 15.65
C PRO A 70 1.12 -12.59 15.47
N ASP A 71 1.08 -13.87 15.84
CA ASP A 71 2.17 -14.83 15.72
C ASP A 71 2.11 -15.70 14.46
N TYR A 72 1.26 -15.34 13.49
CA TYR A 72 1.18 -16.03 12.20
C TYR A 72 2.55 -16.26 11.59
N GLN A 73 2.90 -17.54 11.40
CA GLN A 73 4.22 -17.98 10.94
C GLN A 73 4.31 -18.17 9.41
N GLY A 74 3.22 -17.93 8.70
CA GLY A 74 3.18 -18.04 7.25
C GLY A 74 4.09 -17.03 6.54
N ALA A 75 4.33 -17.24 5.26
CA ALA A 75 5.14 -16.36 4.45
C ALA A 75 4.55 -14.94 4.42
N PHE A 76 5.43 -13.96 4.49
CA PHE A 76 5.08 -12.54 4.43
C PHE A 76 5.68 -11.94 3.16
N ARG A 77 4.89 -11.91 2.09
CA ARG A 77 5.25 -11.39 0.76
C ARG A 77 4.23 -10.33 0.34
N PRO A 78 4.26 -9.15 1.00
CA PRO A 78 3.25 -8.13 0.76
C PRO A 78 3.34 -7.58 -0.67
N ALA A 79 2.17 -7.37 -1.26
CA ALA A 79 1.99 -6.77 -2.58
C ALA A 79 0.86 -5.74 -2.54
N VAL A 80 0.94 -4.74 -3.41
CA VAL A 80 -0.11 -3.75 -3.65
C VAL A 80 -0.82 -4.11 -4.95
N PHE A 81 -2.13 -4.15 -4.90
CA PHE A 81 -2.99 -4.39 -6.05
C PHE A 81 -3.81 -3.13 -6.34
N LEU A 82 -3.79 -2.69 -7.59
CA LEU A 82 -4.67 -1.67 -8.14
C LEU A 82 -5.51 -2.34 -9.24
N TYR A 83 -6.82 -2.14 -9.21
CA TYR A 83 -7.73 -2.86 -10.10
C TYR A 83 -8.96 -2.02 -10.45
N ASP A 84 -9.62 -2.36 -11.54
CA ASP A 84 -10.92 -1.79 -11.91
C ASP A 84 -11.97 -2.14 -10.86
N ASN A 85 -12.65 -1.15 -10.32
CA ASN A 85 -13.67 -1.34 -9.28
C ASN A 85 -15.08 -1.59 -9.83
N HIS A 86 -15.22 -1.67 -11.14
CA HIS A 86 -16.48 -1.96 -11.81
C HIS A 86 -16.57 -3.43 -12.22
N PRO A 87 -17.72 -4.09 -12.04
CA PRO A 87 -17.92 -5.45 -12.55
C PRO A 87 -17.65 -5.54 -14.06
N GLY A 88 -16.74 -6.43 -14.46
CA GLY A 88 -16.32 -6.58 -15.85
C GLY A 88 -15.20 -5.62 -16.29
N GLY A 89 -14.80 -4.68 -15.41
CA GLY A 89 -13.77 -3.69 -15.71
C GLY A 89 -14.23 -2.61 -16.70
N ILE A 90 -13.59 -1.46 -16.64
CA ILE A 90 -13.80 -0.35 -17.61
C ILE A 90 -12.53 -0.07 -18.40
N GLY A 91 -11.54 -0.96 -18.32
CA GLY A 91 -10.31 -0.91 -19.09
C GLY A 91 -9.23 0.00 -18.53
N LEU A 92 -9.25 0.29 -17.23
CA LEU A 92 -8.22 1.11 -16.57
C LEU A 92 -6.97 0.30 -16.20
N SER A 93 -7.12 -0.98 -15.91
CA SER A 93 -6.03 -1.82 -15.38
C SER A 93 -4.88 -2.00 -16.36
N GLU A 94 -5.15 -2.21 -17.65
CA GLU A 94 -4.12 -2.42 -18.68
C GLU A 94 -3.25 -1.18 -18.91
N PRO A 95 -3.80 0.03 -19.20
CA PRO A 95 -3.00 1.22 -19.36
C PRO A 95 -2.32 1.64 -18.04
N LEU A 96 -2.92 1.36 -16.89
CA LEU A 96 -2.32 1.60 -15.59
C LEU A 96 -1.07 0.73 -15.37
N TYR A 97 -1.13 -0.54 -15.76
CA TYR A 97 0.02 -1.45 -15.71
C TYR A 97 1.20 -0.90 -16.52
N GLY A 98 0.96 -0.37 -17.71
CA GLY A 98 2.00 0.28 -18.52
C GLY A 98 2.61 1.55 -17.90
N ARG A 99 1.95 2.15 -16.90
CA ARG A 99 2.38 3.36 -16.20
C ARG A 99 2.81 3.12 -14.75
N GLN A 100 3.02 1.89 -14.35
CA GLN A 100 3.33 1.54 -12.96
C GLN A 100 4.52 2.34 -12.38
N ALA A 101 5.57 2.55 -13.15
CA ALA A 101 6.74 3.33 -12.71
C ALA A 101 6.39 4.80 -12.46
N ASP A 102 5.53 5.38 -13.29
CA ASP A 102 5.05 6.76 -13.12
C ASP A 102 4.12 6.89 -11.92
N VAL A 103 3.28 5.88 -11.67
CA VAL A 103 2.42 5.83 -10.47
C VAL A 103 3.27 5.78 -9.20
N VAL A 104 4.27 4.92 -9.15
CA VAL A 104 5.18 4.81 -7.99
C VAL A 104 5.93 6.12 -7.77
N ARG A 105 6.50 6.69 -8.82
CA ARG A 105 7.22 7.97 -8.74
C ARG A 105 6.32 9.10 -8.27
N GLY A 106 5.13 9.25 -8.87
CA GLY A 106 4.18 10.28 -8.48
C GLY A 106 3.67 10.10 -7.04
N ALA A 107 3.49 8.86 -6.58
CA ALA A 107 3.14 8.57 -5.20
C ALA A 107 4.28 8.94 -4.22
N LEU A 108 5.52 8.64 -4.59
CA LEU A 108 6.70 9.04 -3.82
C LEU A 108 6.77 10.56 -3.69
N GLU A 109 6.67 11.28 -4.80
CA GLU A 109 6.65 12.75 -4.83
C GLU A 109 5.49 13.33 -3.99
N LEU A 110 4.29 12.77 -4.08
CA LEU A 110 3.14 13.20 -3.30
C LEU A 110 3.43 13.12 -1.79
N VAL A 111 4.00 12.01 -1.33
CA VAL A 111 4.29 11.81 0.09
C VAL A 111 5.49 12.63 0.55
N GLU A 112 6.53 12.77 -0.28
CA GLU A 112 7.72 13.57 0.02
C GLU A 112 7.44 15.06 0.16
N HIS A 113 6.56 15.60 -0.69
CA HIS A 113 6.24 17.03 -0.70
C HIS A 113 5.06 17.40 0.20
N CYS A 114 4.48 16.43 0.92
CA CYS A 114 3.44 16.74 1.88
C CYS A 114 4.02 17.39 3.14
N ASP A 115 3.50 18.55 3.54
CA ASP A 115 3.96 19.29 4.72
C ASP A 115 3.63 18.64 6.06
N CYS A 116 2.90 17.53 6.05
CA CYS A 116 2.55 16.81 7.27
C CYS A 116 3.77 16.13 7.89
N ARG A 117 3.81 16.04 9.22
CA ARG A 117 4.93 15.47 9.96
C ARG A 117 4.92 13.92 9.93
N TYR A 118 3.76 13.32 10.13
CA TYR A 118 3.64 11.87 10.39
C TYR A 118 2.82 11.12 9.35
N GLY A 119 2.06 11.82 8.57
CA GLY A 119 1.10 11.32 7.62
C GLY A 119 -0.25 12.01 7.79
N CYS A 120 -1.01 12.14 6.73
CA CYS A 120 -2.33 12.76 6.75
C CYS A 120 -3.24 12.12 5.70
N PRO A 121 -4.56 12.38 5.76
CA PRO A 121 -5.51 11.85 4.79
C PRO A 121 -5.22 12.21 3.33
N SER A 122 -4.42 13.26 3.08
CA SER A 122 -4.07 13.66 1.72
C SER A 122 -2.89 12.87 1.13
N CYS A 123 -2.04 12.26 1.95
CA CYS A 123 -0.85 11.57 1.44
C CYS A 123 -0.82 10.06 1.71
N VAL A 124 -1.11 9.61 2.93
CA VAL A 124 -1.03 8.18 3.30
C VAL A 124 -2.34 7.60 3.81
N GLY A 125 -3.42 8.36 3.73
CA GLY A 125 -4.73 7.94 4.17
C GLY A 125 -5.02 8.25 5.65
N PRO A 126 -6.16 7.79 6.17
CA PRO A 126 -6.58 8.07 7.52
C PRO A 126 -5.58 7.54 8.54
N VAL A 127 -5.07 8.44 9.38
CA VAL A 127 -4.21 8.11 10.52
C VAL A 127 -5.05 8.32 11.78
N LEU A 128 -5.62 7.23 12.31
CA LEU A 128 -6.58 7.28 13.41
C LEU A 128 -5.95 7.18 14.80
N ALA A 129 -4.76 6.60 14.91
CA ALA A 129 -4.02 6.52 16.17
C ALA A 129 -3.00 7.65 16.28
N SER A 130 -2.76 8.16 17.49
CA SER A 130 -1.69 9.12 17.71
C SER A 130 -0.32 8.51 17.40
N ASP A 131 0.62 9.33 16.97
CA ASP A 131 1.98 8.87 16.67
C ASP A 131 2.70 8.36 17.90
N GLU A 132 2.38 8.92 19.06
CA GLU A 132 2.88 8.46 20.36
C GLU A 132 2.44 7.02 20.64
N GLU A 133 1.20 6.66 20.32
CA GLU A 133 0.68 5.31 20.45
C GLU A 133 1.28 4.36 19.42
N ARG A 134 1.61 4.85 18.24
CA ARG A 134 2.24 4.04 17.18
C ARG A 134 3.72 3.81 17.44
N GLY A 135 4.42 4.81 17.97
CA GLY A 135 5.88 4.80 18.12
C GLY A 135 6.64 4.79 16.79
N TYR A 136 5.98 5.19 15.68
CA TYR A 136 6.56 5.32 14.34
C TYR A 136 5.67 6.19 13.44
N SER A 137 6.27 6.76 12.39
CA SER A 137 5.58 7.59 11.41
C SER A 137 5.03 6.77 10.24
N PRO A 138 3.71 6.72 10.00
CA PRO A 138 3.13 6.09 8.80
C PRO A 138 3.67 6.70 7.50
N ARG A 139 3.97 8.00 7.49
CA ARG A 139 4.57 8.67 6.34
C ARG A 139 5.95 8.12 6.01
N GLU A 140 6.84 7.99 6.99
CA GLU A 140 8.19 7.45 6.80
C GLU A 140 8.16 6.00 6.32
N LEU A 141 7.22 5.20 6.84
CA LEU A 141 7.05 3.82 6.38
C LEU A 141 6.54 3.74 4.93
N ALA A 142 5.58 4.59 4.57
CA ALA A 142 5.09 4.66 3.19
C ALA A 142 6.21 5.10 2.22
N LEU A 143 7.03 6.10 2.61
CA LEU A 143 8.21 6.51 1.84
C LEU A 143 9.22 5.38 1.68
N THR A 144 9.45 4.60 2.72
CA THR A 144 10.33 3.43 2.66
C THR A 144 9.82 2.40 1.64
N VAL A 145 8.53 2.08 1.67
CA VAL A 145 7.92 1.12 0.73
C VAL A 145 7.97 1.66 -0.70
N LEU A 146 7.57 2.91 -0.92
CA LEU A 146 7.59 3.55 -2.24
C LEU A 146 9.03 3.65 -2.79
N GLY A 147 10.00 3.95 -1.94
CA GLY A 147 11.42 3.97 -2.30
C GLY A 147 11.93 2.60 -2.74
N LEU A 148 11.50 1.53 -2.07
CA LEU A 148 11.81 0.15 -2.48
C LEU A 148 11.19 -0.19 -3.84
N PHE A 149 9.95 0.20 -4.09
CA PHE A 149 9.30 0.02 -5.40
C PHE A 149 9.99 0.81 -6.50
N ALA A 150 10.41 2.04 -6.23
CA ALA A 150 11.13 2.88 -7.18
C ALA A 150 12.54 2.37 -7.50
N SER A 151 13.20 1.71 -6.54
CA SER A 151 14.57 1.19 -6.65
C SER A 151 14.61 -0.24 -7.20
N GLY A 152 13.48 -0.93 -7.26
CA GLY A 152 13.39 -2.31 -7.71
C GLY A 152 13.76 -2.45 -9.19
N PRO A 153 14.36 -3.58 -9.59
CA PRO A 153 14.65 -3.83 -10.99
C PRO A 153 13.34 -3.96 -11.77
N VAL A 154 13.11 -3.02 -12.68
CA VAL A 154 11.99 -3.07 -13.64
C VAL A 154 12.07 -4.31 -14.53
N SER A 155 13.25 -4.97 -14.57
CA SER A 155 13.53 -6.17 -15.36
C SER A 155 12.86 -7.45 -14.87
N ASP A 156 12.44 -7.51 -13.60
CA ASP A 156 11.90 -8.72 -12.99
C ASP A 156 10.36 -8.76 -12.93
N TRP A 157 9.71 -7.76 -13.50
CA TRP A 157 8.26 -7.77 -13.63
C TRP A 157 7.85 -8.68 -14.77
N PRO A 158 6.84 -9.57 -14.57
CA PRO A 158 6.36 -10.40 -15.66
C PRO A 158 5.93 -9.53 -16.83
N GLN A 159 6.62 -9.68 -17.93
CA GLN A 159 6.20 -9.10 -19.21
C GLN A 159 4.92 -9.85 -19.60
N ALA A 160 3.84 -9.11 -19.75
CA ALA A 160 2.57 -9.67 -20.22
C ALA A 160 2.72 -10.27 -21.62
#